data_017c54434763f0cf89d30ebf4666345f
#
_entry.id   017c54434763f0cf89d30ebf4666345f
#
_cell.length_a   1.000
_cell.length_b   1.000
_cell.length_c   1.000
_cell.angle_alpha   90.00
_cell.angle_beta   90.00
_cell.angle_gamma   90.00
#
_symmetry.space_group_name_H-M   'P 1'
#
loop_
_entity.id
_entity.type
_entity.pdbx_description
1 polymer ?
#
loop_
_entity_poly.entity_id
_entity_poly.type
_entity_poly.pdbx_seq_one_letter_code
_entity_poly.pdbx_strand_id
1 'polypeptide(L)'
;MRQLIACFGLSALLLTSVYADGYLWLSGAGEFPARIFRYNLRTGQIDRVVAPGEWGFVQSRDYNLLAYDGNDLYVGLENDRTLLKLNPYTGAFRSAFAYQMCNCFYGHHWMKDGTIRDGEIWRAAPGHNSSSPGILHVSTLAGSPTSAFYGMNRPDLQPIGLEWVGDALLITTASGLHRVNFPDEPLVFGAVEYALSGVPSGHVLGGLAYDPAGDALYLASADGNGATLWRVQLNHDAQTATATPVESLTLKGYPAGLQPTALGWVPARAGDANDDGCVDDADLLEVLFAFGSGC
;
A
#
# COMPACT_ATOMS: atom_id res chain seq x y z
N MET A 1 -12.67 -41.15 -53.45
CA MET A 1 -11.78 -40.91 -52.30
C MET A 1 -11.72 -39.36 -52.05
N ARG A 2 -12.51 -38.87 -51.12
CA ARG A 2 -12.52 -37.46 -50.70
C ARG A 2 -11.77 -37.41 -49.37
N GLN A 3 -10.62 -36.72 -49.36
CA GLN A 3 -9.87 -36.45 -48.13
C GLN A 3 -10.55 -35.33 -47.41
N LEU A 4 -11.00 -35.59 -46.16
CA LEU A 4 -11.40 -34.58 -45.19
C LEU A 4 -10.12 -34.02 -44.53
N ILE A 5 -9.84 -32.76 -44.79
CA ILE A 5 -8.83 -32.01 -44.04
C ILE A 5 -9.52 -31.49 -42.80
N ALA A 6 -9.18 -32.06 -41.63
CA ALA A 6 -9.61 -31.54 -40.35
C ALA A 6 -8.70 -30.37 -39.97
N CYS A 7 -9.23 -29.14 -40.07
CA CYS A 7 -8.58 -27.97 -39.46
C CYS A 7 -8.76 -28.03 -37.95
N PHE A 8 -7.73 -28.42 -37.24
CA PHE A 8 -7.65 -28.19 -35.80
C PHE A 8 -7.35 -26.70 -35.58
N GLY A 9 -8.38 -25.96 -35.27
CA GLY A 9 -8.22 -24.60 -34.75
C GLY A 9 -7.61 -24.63 -33.37
N LEU A 10 -6.33 -24.30 -33.28
CA LEU A 10 -5.64 -24.06 -32.03
C LEU A 10 -6.15 -22.71 -31.50
N SER A 11 -7.21 -22.74 -30.68
CA SER A 11 -7.61 -21.57 -29.88
C SER A 11 -6.54 -21.35 -28.83
N ALA A 12 -5.55 -20.56 -29.16
CA ALA A 12 -4.67 -19.97 -28.14
C ALA A 12 -5.57 -19.12 -27.23
N LEU A 13 -5.93 -19.65 -26.08
CA LEU A 13 -6.40 -18.86 -24.96
C LEU A 13 -5.25 -17.91 -24.61
N LEU A 14 -5.29 -16.71 -25.17
CA LEU A 14 -4.59 -15.58 -24.60
C LEU A 14 -5.19 -15.37 -23.21
N LEU A 15 -4.56 -15.97 -22.21
CA LEU A 15 -4.67 -15.52 -20.84
C LEU A 15 -4.08 -14.11 -20.83
N THR A 16 -4.92 -13.13 -21.19
CA THR A 16 -4.63 -11.75 -20.81
C THR A 16 -4.61 -11.77 -19.30
N SER A 17 -3.41 -11.73 -18.75
CA SER A 17 -3.27 -11.37 -17.35
C SER A 17 -3.97 -10.02 -17.23
N VAL A 18 -5.13 -10.02 -16.58
CA VAL A 18 -5.78 -8.78 -16.17
C VAL A 18 -4.79 -8.17 -15.18
N TYR A 19 -3.86 -7.37 -15.68
CA TYR A 19 -3.05 -6.53 -14.82
C TYR A 19 -4.04 -5.62 -14.10
N ALA A 20 -3.93 -5.55 -12.80
CA ALA A 20 -4.66 -4.59 -12.02
C ALA A 20 -4.28 -3.20 -12.55
N ASP A 21 -5.23 -2.50 -13.13
CA ASP A 21 -5.01 -1.13 -13.58
C ASP A 21 -5.04 -0.22 -12.36
N GLY A 22 -3.92 0.40 -12.07
CA GLY A 22 -3.83 1.30 -10.93
C GLY A 22 -2.39 1.67 -10.56
N TYR A 23 -2.29 2.36 -9.45
CA TYR A 23 -1.02 2.86 -8.93
C TYR A 23 -0.80 2.39 -7.50
N LEU A 24 0.44 2.08 -7.20
CA LEU A 24 0.89 1.88 -5.83
C LEU A 24 1.76 3.07 -5.42
N TRP A 25 1.35 3.77 -4.38
CA TRP A 25 2.17 4.76 -3.73
C TRP A 25 2.99 4.08 -2.64
N LEU A 26 4.29 4.38 -2.60
CA LEU A 26 5.24 3.81 -1.65
C LEU A 26 5.95 4.91 -0.89
N SER A 27 6.12 4.73 0.40
CA SER A 27 7.07 5.50 1.21
C SER A 27 8.15 4.58 1.75
N GLY A 28 9.26 5.15 2.19
CA GLY A 28 10.33 4.37 2.77
C GLY A 28 10.97 5.08 3.97
N ALA A 29 11.40 4.27 4.94
CA ALA A 29 12.16 4.76 6.08
C ALA A 29 13.65 4.84 5.75
N GLY A 30 14.32 5.88 6.27
CA GLY A 30 15.77 6.03 6.21
C GLY A 30 16.29 7.03 5.17
N GLU A 31 15.42 7.72 4.46
CA GLU A 31 15.82 8.78 3.54
C GLU A 31 15.53 10.17 4.11
N PHE A 32 16.44 11.11 3.90
CA PHE A 32 16.22 12.51 4.26
C PHE A 32 16.63 13.44 3.10
N PRO A 33 15.73 14.31 2.61
CA PRO A 33 14.29 14.39 2.92
C PRO A 33 13.53 13.18 2.40
N ALA A 34 12.53 12.74 3.14
CA ALA A 34 11.69 11.61 2.72
C ALA A 34 10.96 11.91 1.40
N ARG A 35 10.75 10.89 0.61
CA ARG A 35 10.02 10.96 -0.67
C ARG A 35 8.94 9.89 -0.71
N ILE A 36 7.90 10.12 -1.53
CA ILE A 36 6.97 9.09 -1.92
C ILE A 36 7.10 8.81 -3.41
N PHE A 37 6.86 7.57 -3.77
CA PHE A 37 7.06 7.04 -5.12
C PHE A 37 5.75 6.46 -5.62
N ARG A 38 5.37 6.77 -6.86
CA ARG A 38 4.23 6.14 -7.52
C ARG A 38 4.74 5.07 -8.47
N TYR A 39 4.36 3.84 -8.22
CA TYR A 39 4.59 2.71 -9.11
C TYR A 39 3.33 2.46 -9.93
N ASN A 40 3.42 2.51 -11.23
CA ASN A 40 2.34 2.25 -12.16
C ASN A 40 2.29 0.75 -12.47
N LEU A 41 1.20 0.09 -12.06
CA LEU A 41 1.02 -1.35 -12.23
C LEU A 41 0.93 -1.77 -13.70
N ARG A 42 0.41 -0.90 -14.58
CA ARG A 42 0.27 -1.16 -16.02
C ARG A 42 1.62 -1.14 -16.72
N THR A 43 2.47 -0.17 -16.44
CA THR A 43 3.77 0.00 -17.11
C THR A 43 4.91 -0.71 -16.41
N GLY A 44 4.72 -1.10 -15.15
CA GLY A 44 5.78 -1.68 -14.32
C GLY A 44 6.91 -0.70 -14.01
N GLN A 45 6.63 0.61 -13.93
CA GLN A 45 7.64 1.64 -13.69
C GLN A 45 7.27 2.54 -12.51
N ILE A 46 8.29 3.10 -11.85
CA ILE A 46 8.11 4.26 -11.00
C ILE A 46 8.06 5.48 -11.93
N ASP A 47 6.89 6.04 -12.08
CA ASP A 47 6.63 7.13 -13.02
C ASP A 47 6.54 8.50 -12.34
N ARG A 48 6.49 8.53 -10.99
CA ARG A 48 6.45 9.76 -10.22
C ARG A 48 7.17 9.62 -8.88
N VAL A 49 7.89 10.68 -8.55
CA VAL A 49 8.53 10.86 -7.25
C VAL A 49 8.15 12.23 -6.72
N VAL A 50 7.64 12.31 -5.51
CA VAL A 50 7.21 13.55 -4.87
C VAL A 50 8.02 13.78 -3.60
N ALA A 51 8.56 14.97 -3.47
CA ALA A 51 9.36 15.38 -2.33
C ALA A 51 8.66 16.43 -1.47
N PRO A 52 8.90 16.48 -0.14
CA PRO A 52 8.23 17.40 0.79
C PRO A 52 8.39 18.87 0.44
N GLY A 53 9.51 19.23 -0.17
CA GLY A 53 9.76 20.62 -0.60
C GLY A 53 8.75 21.17 -1.59
N GLU A 54 8.10 20.28 -2.35
CA GLU A 54 7.04 20.65 -3.30
C GLU A 54 5.76 21.08 -2.57
N TRP A 55 5.59 20.68 -1.32
CA TRP A 55 4.40 20.98 -0.50
C TRP A 55 4.64 22.06 0.55
N GLY A 56 5.85 22.62 0.63
CA GLY A 56 6.21 23.61 1.63
C GLY A 56 6.44 23.03 3.05
N PHE A 57 6.47 21.71 3.20
CA PHE A 57 6.78 21.03 4.46
C PHE A 57 8.24 20.59 4.45
N VAL A 58 9.05 21.20 5.30
CA VAL A 58 10.50 21.21 5.09
C VAL A 58 11.24 20.01 5.66
N GLN A 59 10.67 19.20 6.55
CA GLN A 59 11.47 18.22 7.30
C GLN A 59 10.71 17.00 7.83
N SER A 60 10.05 16.21 7.00
CA SER A 60 9.73 14.87 7.45
C SER A 60 10.88 13.91 7.17
N ARG A 61 11.23 13.07 8.15
CA ARG A 61 12.22 12.01 7.94
C ARG A 61 11.61 10.80 7.27
N ASP A 62 10.35 10.52 7.58
CA ASP A 62 9.63 9.40 7.00
C ASP A 62 8.16 9.79 6.76
N TYR A 63 7.55 9.22 5.75
CA TYR A 63 6.10 9.18 5.59
C TYR A 63 5.61 7.83 6.07
N ASN A 64 4.62 7.85 6.93
CA ASN A 64 4.22 6.68 7.70
C ASN A 64 2.76 6.27 7.51
N LEU A 65 2.14 6.74 6.47
CA LEU A 65 0.80 6.36 6.06
C LEU A 65 0.63 6.72 4.60
N LEU A 66 0.11 5.78 3.84
CA LEU A 66 -0.34 6.01 2.48
C LEU A 66 -1.70 5.32 2.32
N ALA A 67 -2.79 6.09 2.31
CA ALA A 67 -4.14 5.54 2.23
C ALA A 67 -5.02 6.36 1.29
N TYR A 68 -5.87 5.69 0.53
CA TYR A 68 -6.79 6.31 -0.42
C TYR A 68 -8.23 6.15 0.04
N ASP A 69 -9.02 7.25 0.03
CA ASP A 69 -10.42 7.25 0.48
C ASP A 69 -11.45 7.25 -0.64
N GLY A 70 -11.02 7.07 -1.88
CA GLY A 70 -11.86 7.20 -3.08
C GLY A 70 -11.74 8.57 -3.76
N ASN A 71 -11.14 9.57 -3.12
CA ASN A 71 -10.98 10.92 -3.66
C ASN A 71 -9.57 11.51 -3.43
N ASP A 72 -9.02 11.33 -2.24
CA ASP A 72 -7.73 11.87 -1.82
C ASP A 72 -6.76 10.76 -1.41
N LEU A 73 -5.48 10.95 -1.72
CA LEU A 73 -4.40 10.18 -1.11
C LEU A 73 -3.98 10.87 0.19
N TYR A 74 -4.08 10.16 1.28
CA TYR A 74 -3.64 10.62 2.59
C TYR A 74 -2.20 10.19 2.86
N VAL A 75 -1.39 11.12 3.32
CA VAL A 75 0.00 10.88 3.68
C VAL A 75 0.23 11.36 5.10
N GLY A 76 0.67 10.46 5.97
CA GLY A 76 1.05 10.79 7.34
C GLY A 76 2.49 11.26 7.41
N LEU A 77 2.75 12.35 8.13
CA LEU A 77 4.10 12.79 8.44
C LEU A 77 4.56 12.15 9.75
N GLU A 78 5.72 11.50 9.72
CA GLU A 78 6.36 11.03 10.95
C GLU A 78 6.71 12.23 11.84
N ASN A 79 6.54 12.07 13.13
CA ASN A 79 6.79 13.12 14.14
C ASN A 79 5.88 14.36 14.05
N ASP A 80 4.99 14.42 13.08
CA ASP A 80 4.01 15.49 12.99
C ASP A 80 2.60 14.89 13.12
N ARG A 81 1.73 15.57 13.82
CA ARG A 81 0.31 15.21 13.92
C ARG A 81 -0.45 15.70 12.68
N THR A 82 0.22 15.70 11.57
CA THR A 82 -0.29 16.24 10.32
C THR A 82 -0.54 15.13 9.33
N LEU A 83 -1.73 15.13 8.76
CA LEU A 83 -2.08 14.38 7.58
C LEU A 83 -2.15 15.34 6.40
N LEU A 84 -1.48 14.95 5.32
CA LEU A 84 -1.57 15.64 4.04
C LEU A 84 -2.62 14.97 3.19
N LYS A 85 -3.38 15.76 2.45
CA LYS A 85 -4.21 15.31 1.35
C LYS A 85 -3.55 15.68 0.05
N LEU A 86 -3.33 14.69 -0.77
CA LEU A 86 -2.74 14.83 -2.09
C LEU A 86 -3.73 14.41 -3.18
N ASN A 87 -3.54 14.94 -4.37
CA ASN A 87 -4.15 14.37 -5.55
C ASN A 87 -3.60 12.94 -5.73
N PRO A 88 -4.45 11.89 -5.78
CA PRO A 88 -3.99 10.51 -5.80
C PRO A 88 -3.25 10.13 -7.10
N TYR A 89 -3.46 10.88 -8.17
CA TYR A 89 -2.85 10.62 -9.47
C TYR A 89 -1.56 11.41 -9.69
N THR A 90 -1.54 12.67 -9.27
CA THR A 90 -0.39 13.56 -9.53
C THR A 90 0.52 13.75 -8.31
N GLY A 91 0.08 13.37 -7.11
CA GLY A 91 0.78 13.68 -5.87
C GLY A 91 0.76 15.16 -5.49
N ALA A 92 0.03 16.00 -6.24
CA ALA A 92 -0.05 17.42 -5.95
C ALA A 92 -0.75 17.68 -4.61
N PHE A 93 -0.19 18.58 -3.81
CA PHE A 93 -0.74 18.95 -2.52
C PHE A 93 -2.11 19.62 -2.67
N ARG A 94 -3.07 19.20 -1.85
CA ARG A 94 -4.42 19.79 -1.77
C ARG A 94 -4.64 20.53 -0.46
N SER A 95 -4.38 19.87 0.66
CA SER A 95 -4.54 20.47 1.98
C SER A 95 -3.78 19.66 3.04
N ALA A 96 -3.64 20.24 4.22
CA ALA A 96 -3.13 19.56 5.41
C ALA A 96 -4.06 19.82 6.58
N PHE A 97 -4.17 18.84 7.48
CA PHE A 97 -4.92 19.02 8.71
C PHE A 97 -4.21 18.31 9.87
N ALA A 98 -4.27 18.94 11.04
CA ALA A 98 -3.80 18.31 12.25
C ALA A 98 -4.87 17.33 12.74
N TYR A 99 -4.47 16.12 13.06
CA TYR A 99 -5.34 15.17 13.74
C TYR A 99 -4.99 15.12 15.24
N GLN A 100 -6.02 15.06 16.06
CA GLN A 100 -5.80 14.93 17.49
C GLN A 100 -5.44 13.50 17.82
N MET A 101 -4.25 13.31 18.33
CA MET A 101 -3.89 12.10 19.06
C MET A 101 -4.13 12.31 20.55
N CYS A 102 -4.62 11.31 21.25
CA CYS A 102 -4.65 11.42 22.69
C CYS A 102 -3.20 11.54 23.21
N ASN A 103 -3.00 12.42 24.18
CA ASN A 103 -1.70 12.56 24.84
C ASN A 103 -1.35 11.37 25.75
N CYS A 104 -2.12 10.30 25.67
CA CYS A 104 -2.06 9.18 26.62
C CYS A 104 -0.89 8.22 26.37
N PHE A 105 -0.19 8.32 25.24
CA PHE A 105 0.95 7.44 24.97
C PHE A 105 2.17 8.25 24.50
N TYR A 106 3.25 8.12 25.25
CA TYR A 106 4.57 8.51 24.81
C TYR A 106 5.01 7.55 23.69
N GLY A 107 5.08 8.02 22.45
CA GLY A 107 5.58 7.20 21.35
C GLY A 107 4.79 7.28 20.05
N HIS A 108 3.94 8.27 19.88
CA HIS A 108 3.15 8.49 18.64
C HIS A 108 3.98 8.77 17.38
N HIS A 109 5.27 8.91 17.53
CA HIS A 109 6.22 9.20 16.45
C HIS A 109 6.57 7.99 15.57
N TRP A 110 5.94 6.83 15.82
CA TRP A 110 6.38 5.55 15.27
C TRP A 110 5.32 4.86 14.40
N MET A 111 4.26 5.57 14.02
CA MET A 111 3.31 5.05 13.06
C MET A 111 4.04 4.65 11.79
N LYS A 112 3.75 3.48 11.25
CA LYS A 112 4.47 2.91 10.11
C LYS A 112 3.64 2.83 8.85
N ASP A 113 2.35 2.52 8.99
CA ASP A 113 1.43 2.40 7.86
C ASP A 113 0.00 2.61 8.34
N GLY A 114 -0.93 2.71 7.39
CA GLY A 114 -2.34 2.81 7.70
C GLY A 114 -3.23 2.68 6.48
N THR A 115 -4.49 2.46 6.76
CA THR A 115 -5.53 2.28 5.77
C THR A 115 -6.80 3.06 6.16
N ILE A 116 -7.71 3.25 5.21
CA ILE A 116 -8.97 3.96 5.42
C ILE A 116 -10.12 3.00 5.16
N ARG A 117 -11.08 2.97 6.11
CA ARG A 117 -12.33 2.25 5.97
C ARG A 117 -13.46 2.99 6.66
N ASP A 118 -14.60 3.11 5.99
CA ASP A 118 -15.84 3.69 6.54
C ASP A 118 -15.68 5.11 7.15
N GLY A 119 -14.79 5.92 6.56
CA GLY A 119 -14.48 7.26 7.05
C GLY A 119 -13.55 7.30 8.27
N GLU A 120 -12.96 6.18 8.62
CA GLU A 120 -11.95 6.06 9.67
C GLU A 120 -10.57 5.78 9.10
N ILE A 121 -9.55 6.38 9.71
CA ILE A 121 -8.15 6.07 9.46
C ILE A 121 -7.67 5.10 10.52
N TRP A 122 -7.23 3.94 10.08
CA TRP A 122 -6.58 2.93 10.88
C TRP A 122 -5.09 3.02 10.70
N ARG A 123 -4.32 3.03 11.77
CA ARG A 123 -2.86 3.16 11.73
C ARG A 123 -2.19 2.13 12.64
N ALA A 124 -1.07 1.65 12.18
CA ALA A 124 -0.23 0.69 12.89
C ALA A 124 0.99 1.39 13.50
N ALA A 125 1.29 1.10 14.74
CA ALA A 125 2.52 1.52 15.40
C ALA A 125 3.16 0.34 16.13
N PRO A 126 4.47 0.13 16.01
CA PRO A 126 5.19 -0.79 16.87
C PRO A 126 5.14 -0.30 18.33
N GLY A 127 5.35 -1.19 19.27
CA GLY A 127 5.48 -0.83 20.68
C GLY A 127 6.72 0.03 20.93
N HIS A 128 6.71 0.79 22.01
CA HIS A 128 7.81 1.68 22.38
C HIS A 128 9.15 0.94 22.54
N ASN A 129 9.11 -0.32 22.90
CA ASN A 129 10.28 -1.21 23.00
C ASN A 129 9.85 -2.65 22.72
N SER A 130 10.80 -3.56 22.64
CA SER A 130 10.53 -4.98 22.35
C SER A 130 9.65 -5.69 23.39
N SER A 131 9.43 -5.09 24.56
CA SER A 131 8.56 -5.63 25.62
C SER A 131 7.16 -5.01 25.62
N SER A 132 6.95 -3.94 24.84
CA SER A 132 5.66 -3.27 24.71
C SER A 132 4.93 -3.79 23.47
N PRO A 133 3.66 -4.14 23.58
CA PRO A 133 2.89 -4.59 22.41
C PRO A 133 2.76 -3.46 21.39
N GLY A 134 2.60 -3.83 20.12
CA GLY A 134 2.20 -2.91 19.08
C GLY A 134 0.81 -2.33 19.31
N ILE A 135 0.47 -1.27 18.62
CA ILE A 135 -0.77 -0.52 18.80
C ILE A 135 -1.43 -0.31 17.44
N LEU A 136 -2.75 -0.47 17.41
CA LEU A 136 -3.60 0.04 16.35
C LEU A 136 -4.32 1.29 16.86
N HIS A 137 -4.23 2.35 16.08
CA HIS A 137 -4.90 3.62 16.37
C HIS A 137 -5.94 3.90 15.31
N VAL A 138 -7.16 4.22 15.76
CA VAL A 138 -8.28 4.56 14.87
C VAL A 138 -8.72 5.99 15.15
N SER A 139 -8.90 6.77 14.10
CA SER A 139 -9.42 8.13 14.16
C SER A 139 -10.33 8.42 12.97
N THR A 140 -11.27 9.34 13.12
CA THR A 140 -12.10 9.77 11.99
C THR A 140 -11.32 10.66 11.03
N LEU A 141 -11.66 10.64 9.74
CA LEU A 141 -11.13 11.53 8.70
C LEU A 141 -11.40 13.01 8.99
N ALA A 142 -12.42 13.31 9.79
CA ALA A 142 -12.76 14.68 10.17
C ALA A 142 -11.87 15.26 11.29
N GLY A 143 -10.86 14.50 11.74
CA GLY A 143 -9.95 14.97 12.81
C GLY A 143 -10.57 15.04 14.18
N SER A 144 -11.82 14.58 14.36
CA SER A 144 -12.47 14.51 15.67
C SER A 144 -11.86 13.38 16.51
N PRO A 145 -11.74 13.57 17.82
CA PRO A 145 -11.00 12.64 18.69
C PRO A 145 -11.83 11.43 19.13
N THR A 146 -12.61 10.84 18.27
CA THR A 146 -13.08 9.46 18.51
C THR A 146 -11.92 8.51 18.23
N SER A 147 -10.80 8.72 18.92
CA SER A 147 -9.64 7.87 18.74
C SER A 147 -9.76 6.70 19.70
N ALA A 148 -9.85 5.53 19.13
CA ALA A 148 -9.68 4.29 19.89
C ALA A 148 -8.22 3.82 19.73
N PHE A 149 -7.64 3.35 20.83
CA PHE A 149 -6.34 2.70 20.86
C PHE A 149 -6.54 1.25 21.24
N TYR A 150 -5.95 0.39 20.47
CA TYR A 150 -6.03 -1.04 20.68
C TYR A 150 -4.62 -1.60 20.80
N GLY A 151 -4.29 -2.12 21.97
CA GLY A 151 -3.03 -2.82 22.18
C GLY A 151 -3.08 -4.23 21.59
N MET A 152 -1.99 -4.68 21.00
CA MET A 152 -1.83 -6.09 20.64
C MET A 152 -1.64 -6.93 21.91
N ASN A 153 -2.16 -8.14 21.94
CA ASN A 153 -2.05 -9.02 23.11
C ASN A 153 -0.68 -9.69 23.28
N ARG A 154 0.21 -9.47 22.32
CA ARG A 154 1.56 -10.07 22.30
C ARG A 154 2.61 -9.00 22.00
N PRO A 155 3.68 -8.94 22.79
CA PRO A 155 4.74 -7.94 22.58
C PRO A 155 5.58 -8.17 21.31
N ASP A 156 5.58 -9.39 20.77
CA ASP A 156 6.25 -9.71 19.51
C ASP A 156 5.47 -9.23 18.27
N LEU A 157 4.20 -8.89 18.42
CA LEU A 157 3.42 -8.28 17.36
C LEU A 157 3.73 -6.79 17.26
N GLN A 158 4.69 -6.47 16.42
CA GLN A 158 5.14 -5.11 16.11
C GLN A 158 4.67 -4.75 14.70
N PRO A 159 3.46 -4.19 14.52
CA PRO A 159 2.91 -3.95 13.20
C PRO A 159 3.70 -2.89 12.44
N ILE A 160 3.97 -3.17 11.16
CA ILE A 160 4.66 -2.27 10.22
C ILE A 160 3.67 -1.85 9.14
N GLY A 161 3.07 -2.81 8.43
CA GLY A 161 2.05 -2.58 7.41
C GLY A 161 0.66 -2.88 7.93
N LEU A 162 -0.36 -2.23 7.36
CA LEU A 162 -1.75 -2.38 7.75
C LEU A 162 -2.67 -2.21 6.56
N GLU A 163 -3.57 -3.19 6.31
CA GLU A 163 -4.55 -3.07 5.23
C GLU A 163 -5.83 -3.87 5.49
N TRP A 164 -6.96 -3.32 5.05
CA TRP A 164 -8.22 -4.03 5.01
C TRP A 164 -8.36 -4.84 3.71
N VAL A 165 -8.60 -6.14 3.85
CA VAL A 165 -8.92 -7.05 2.73
C VAL A 165 -10.30 -7.63 2.97
N GLY A 166 -11.30 -7.10 2.30
CA GLY A 166 -12.69 -7.38 2.66
C GLY A 166 -12.97 -7.03 4.11
N ASP A 167 -13.43 -8.01 4.91
CA ASP A 167 -13.68 -7.83 6.35
C ASP A 167 -12.49 -8.22 7.25
N ALA A 168 -11.37 -8.57 6.66
CA ALA A 168 -10.17 -8.92 7.41
C ALA A 168 -9.20 -7.74 7.47
N LEU A 169 -8.81 -7.34 8.68
CA LEU A 169 -7.70 -6.42 8.88
C LEU A 169 -6.41 -7.23 8.94
N LEU A 170 -5.49 -6.93 8.04
CA LEU A 170 -4.18 -7.56 7.98
C LEU A 170 -3.10 -6.62 8.49
N ILE A 171 -2.11 -7.19 9.17
CA ILE A 171 -0.88 -6.49 9.55
C ILE A 171 0.34 -7.27 9.09
N THR A 172 1.39 -6.57 8.73
CA THR A 172 2.73 -7.15 8.64
C THR A 172 3.51 -6.84 9.92
N THR A 173 4.37 -7.76 10.28
CA THR A 173 5.48 -7.56 11.21
C THR A 173 6.80 -7.74 10.44
N ALA A 174 7.93 -7.56 11.09
CA ALA A 174 9.22 -7.76 10.41
C ALA A 174 9.38 -9.15 9.77
N SER A 175 8.68 -10.16 10.26
CA SER A 175 8.85 -11.56 9.84
C SER A 175 7.57 -12.25 9.39
N GLY A 176 6.40 -11.66 9.54
CA GLY A 176 5.15 -12.37 9.30
C GLY A 176 3.99 -11.49 8.83
N LEU A 177 3.02 -12.14 8.22
CA LEU A 177 1.72 -11.58 7.86
C LEU A 177 0.67 -12.15 8.82
N HIS A 178 -0.17 -11.29 9.38
CA HIS A 178 -1.14 -11.69 10.38
C HIS A 178 -2.51 -11.08 10.09
N ARG A 179 -3.57 -11.82 10.44
CA ARG A 179 -4.94 -11.29 10.51
C ARG A 179 -5.25 -10.89 11.92
N VAL A 180 -5.71 -9.66 12.11
CA VAL A 180 -6.17 -9.16 13.40
C VAL A 180 -7.51 -9.81 13.76
N ASN A 181 -7.60 -10.32 14.97
CA ASN A 181 -8.85 -10.80 15.53
C ASN A 181 -9.40 -9.71 16.45
N PHE A 182 -10.59 -9.21 16.10
CA PHE A 182 -11.31 -8.26 16.92
C PHE A 182 -11.99 -9.03 18.06
N PRO A 183 -11.62 -8.80 19.33
CA PRO A 183 -12.28 -9.43 20.45
C PRO A 183 -13.66 -8.81 20.70
N ASP A 184 -14.52 -9.55 21.36
CA ASP A 184 -15.82 -9.04 21.84
C ASP A 184 -15.66 -7.93 22.90
N GLU A 185 -14.47 -7.83 23.51
CA GLU A 185 -14.13 -6.78 24.48
C GLU A 185 -13.15 -5.76 23.84
N PRO A 186 -13.45 -4.45 23.95
CA PRO A 186 -12.60 -3.42 23.37
C PRO A 186 -11.31 -3.31 24.15
N LEU A 187 -10.18 -3.22 23.45
CA LEU A 187 -8.87 -2.70 23.85
C LEU A 187 -7.68 -3.65 23.65
N VAL A 188 -7.84 -4.96 23.44
CA VAL A 188 -6.73 -5.87 23.21
C VAL A 188 -7.02 -6.79 22.02
N PHE A 189 -6.23 -6.67 20.98
CA PHE A 189 -6.37 -7.51 19.78
C PHE A 189 -5.42 -8.72 19.81
N GLY A 190 -5.98 -9.87 19.46
CA GLY A 190 -5.20 -11.02 19.03
C GLY A 190 -4.85 -10.91 17.55
N ALA A 191 -3.94 -11.75 17.12
CA ALA A 191 -3.65 -11.93 15.70
C ALA A 191 -3.37 -13.40 15.39
N VAL A 192 -3.81 -13.83 14.22
CA VAL A 192 -3.53 -15.16 13.67
C VAL A 192 -2.51 -15.01 12.56
N GLU A 193 -1.41 -15.72 12.68
CA GLU A 193 -0.35 -15.73 11.68
C GLU A 193 -0.76 -16.55 10.44
N TYR A 194 -0.48 -16.01 9.26
CA TYR A 194 -0.51 -16.75 8.01
C TYR A 194 0.85 -17.39 7.77
N ALA A 195 0.87 -18.67 7.41
CA ALA A 195 2.08 -19.30 6.91
C ALA A 195 2.45 -18.68 5.55
N LEU A 196 3.30 -17.64 5.58
CA LEU A 196 3.73 -16.91 4.40
C LEU A 196 4.84 -17.66 3.68
N SER A 197 4.63 -17.89 2.38
CA SER A 197 5.62 -18.51 1.48
C SER A 197 5.93 -17.57 0.30
N GLY A 198 7.05 -17.81 -0.38
CA GLY A 198 7.46 -17.07 -1.58
C GLY A 198 8.36 -15.86 -1.30
N VAL A 199 8.28 -15.22 -0.14
CA VAL A 199 9.24 -14.18 0.26
C VAL A 199 10.51 -14.85 0.79
N PRO A 200 11.71 -14.55 0.24
CA PRO A 200 12.95 -15.14 0.71
C PRO A 200 13.27 -14.75 2.16
N SER A 201 13.98 -15.64 2.85
CA SER A 201 14.49 -15.33 4.19
C SER A 201 15.44 -14.14 4.16
N GLY A 202 15.37 -13.28 5.18
CA GLY A 202 16.17 -12.07 5.26
C GLY A 202 15.49 -10.80 4.74
N HIS A 203 14.35 -10.93 4.06
CA HIS A 203 13.51 -9.78 3.77
C HIS A 203 12.74 -9.34 5.01
N VAL A 204 12.73 -8.04 5.26
CA VAL A 204 11.86 -7.39 6.25
C VAL A 204 10.58 -6.96 5.53
N LEU A 205 9.44 -7.42 6.02
CA LEU A 205 8.15 -7.04 5.46
C LEU A 205 7.83 -5.58 5.79
N GLY A 206 7.12 -4.92 4.89
CA GLY A 206 6.74 -3.51 4.98
C GLY A 206 5.25 -3.30 4.79
N GLY A 207 4.89 -2.24 4.06
CA GLY A 207 3.52 -1.83 3.81
C GLY A 207 2.69 -2.83 3.02
N LEU A 208 1.38 -2.75 3.21
CA LEU A 208 0.36 -3.50 2.50
C LEU A 208 -0.54 -2.55 1.72
N ALA A 209 -1.05 -3.01 0.58
CA ALA A 209 -2.11 -2.32 -0.17
C ALA A 209 -3.02 -3.32 -0.86
N TYR A 210 -4.31 -3.05 -0.92
CA TYR A 210 -5.28 -3.93 -1.53
C TYR A 210 -6.01 -3.25 -2.69
N ASP A 211 -6.05 -3.94 -3.82
CA ASP A 211 -6.86 -3.61 -4.97
C ASP A 211 -8.17 -4.42 -4.90
N PRO A 212 -9.29 -3.79 -4.52
CA PRO A 212 -10.56 -4.51 -4.40
C PRO A 212 -11.17 -4.91 -5.75
N ALA A 213 -10.81 -4.24 -6.84
CA ALA A 213 -11.33 -4.55 -8.17
C ALA A 213 -10.65 -5.78 -8.77
N GLY A 214 -9.34 -5.90 -8.58
CA GLY A 214 -8.55 -7.04 -9.03
C GLY A 214 -8.41 -8.16 -8.01
N ASP A 215 -9.01 -8.03 -6.82
CA ASP A 215 -8.82 -8.93 -5.68
C ASP A 215 -7.34 -9.25 -5.46
N ALA A 216 -6.52 -8.20 -5.39
CA ALA A 216 -5.09 -8.34 -5.33
C ALA A 216 -4.51 -7.62 -4.12
N LEU A 217 -3.89 -8.39 -3.22
CA LEU A 217 -3.12 -7.84 -2.11
C LEU A 217 -1.66 -7.68 -2.55
N TYR A 218 -1.12 -6.50 -2.33
CA TYR A 218 0.29 -6.18 -2.55
C TYR A 218 1.01 -6.04 -1.21
N LEU A 219 2.23 -6.54 -1.20
CA LEU A 219 3.16 -6.48 -0.08
C LEU A 219 4.48 -5.91 -0.60
N ALA A 220 5.03 -4.95 0.09
CA ALA A 220 6.39 -4.50 -0.15
C ALA A 220 7.34 -5.07 0.92
N SER A 221 8.54 -5.42 0.53
CA SER A 221 9.58 -5.87 1.46
C SER A 221 10.95 -5.41 0.99
N ALA A 222 11.93 -5.40 1.88
CA ALA A 222 13.30 -5.12 1.52
C ALA A 222 14.27 -6.07 2.25
N ASP A 223 15.41 -6.27 1.63
CA ASP A 223 16.62 -6.85 2.23
C ASP A 223 17.77 -5.84 2.14
N GLY A 224 18.99 -6.25 2.51
CA GLY A 224 20.17 -5.39 2.42
C GLY A 224 20.54 -4.97 0.98
N ASN A 225 19.96 -5.57 -0.05
CA ASN A 225 20.25 -5.33 -1.46
C ASN A 225 19.19 -4.48 -2.17
N GLY A 226 17.97 -4.47 -1.66
CA GLY A 226 16.91 -3.66 -2.26
C GLY A 226 15.50 -4.02 -1.84
N ALA A 227 14.54 -3.36 -2.47
CA ALA A 227 13.12 -3.54 -2.22
C ALA A 227 12.44 -4.32 -3.33
N THR A 228 11.46 -5.14 -2.96
CA THR A 228 10.67 -5.98 -3.86
C THR A 228 9.19 -5.81 -3.57
N LEU A 229 8.40 -5.73 -4.65
CA LEU A 229 6.96 -5.77 -4.62
C LEU A 229 6.47 -7.19 -4.89
N TRP A 230 5.54 -7.65 -4.08
CA TRP A 230 4.94 -8.98 -4.15
C TRP A 230 3.43 -8.85 -4.34
N ARG A 231 2.84 -9.76 -5.09
CA ARG A 231 1.41 -10.04 -5.07
C ARG A 231 1.18 -11.23 -4.15
N VAL A 232 0.26 -11.08 -3.20
CA VAL A 232 -0.02 -12.08 -2.16
C VAL A 232 -1.39 -12.68 -2.41
N GLN A 233 -1.43 -13.99 -2.51
CA GLN A 233 -2.68 -14.76 -2.55
C GLN A 233 -2.95 -15.33 -1.15
N LEU A 234 -4.11 -15.01 -0.60
CA LEU A 234 -4.54 -15.44 0.72
C LEU A 234 -5.42 -16.70 0.62
N ASN A 235 -5.23 -17.59 1.56
CA ASN A 235 -6.18 -18.66 1.87
C ASN A 235 -6.56 -18.55 3.34
N HIS A 236 -7.71 -17.97 3.61
CA HIS A 236 -8.18 -17.69 4.96
C HIS A 236 -8.49 -18.98 5.74
N ASP A 237 -9.00 -20.00 5.09
CA ASP A 237 -9.37 -21.27 5.73
C ASP A 237 -8.13 -22.05 6.17
N ALA A 238 -7.12 -22.10 5.32
CA ALA A 238 -5.86 -22.79 5.60
C ALA A 238 -4.87 -21.91 6.39
N GLN A 239 -5.16 -20.62 6.59
CA GLN A 239 -4.25 -19.63 7.19
C GLN A 239 -2.89 -19.62 6.49
N THR A 240 -2.90 -19.65 5.16
CA THR A 240 -1.70 -19.57 4.33
C THR A 240 -1.72 -18.36 3.42
N ALA A 241 -0.55 -17.86 3.10
CA ALA A 241 -0.34 -16.79 2.14
C ALA A 241 0.81 -17.15 1.21
N THR A 242 0.61 -16.94 -0.09
CA THR A 242 1.64 -17.21 -1.10
C THR A 242 1.99 -15.91 -1.79
N ALA A 243 3.22 -15.45 -1.63
CA ALA A 243 3.75 -14.28 -2.29
C ALA A 243 4.43 -14.65 -3.61
N THR A 244 4.08 -13.94 -4.66
CA THR A 244 4.71 -14.05 -5.98
C THR A 244 5.35 -12.71 -6.31
N PRO A 245 6.63 -12.67 -6.73
CA PRO A 245 7.28 -11.40 -7.04
C PRO A 245 6.61 -10.75 -8.24
N VAL A 246 6.26 -9.47 -8.10
CA VAL A 246 5.76 -8.63 -9.19
C VAL A 246 6.96 -7.95 -9.85
N GLU A 247 7.79 -7.28 -9.04
CA GLU A 247 8.90 -6.49 -9.55
C GLU A 247 9.94 -6.20 -8.46
N SER A 248 11.19 -6.04 -8.89
CA SER A 248 12.24 -5.42 -8.06
C SER A 248 12.11 -3.91 -8.13
N LEU A 249 11.60 -3.29 -7.08
CA LEU A 249 11.41 -1.85 -7.00
C LEU A 249 12.72 -1.08 -7.16
N THR A 250 13.81 -1.64 -6.66
CA THR A 250 15.15 -1.03 -6.77
C THR A 250 15.60 -0.91 -8.23
N LEU A 251 15.30 -1.90 -9.08
CA LEU A 251 15.59 -1.83 -10.50
C LEU A 251 14.72 -0.81 -11.25
N LYS A 252 13.63 -0.35 -10.63
CA LYS A 252 12.70 0.66 -11.18
C LYS A 252 12.93 2.06 -10.61
N GLY A 253 14.00 2.26 -9.85
CA GLY A 253 14.39 3.57 -9.32
C GLY A 253 13.99 3.83 -7.87
N TYR A 254 13.43 2.83 -7.16
CA TYR A 254 13.28 2.93 -5.71
C TYR A 254 14.68 2.85 -5.07
N PRO A 255 15.02 3.75 -4.13
CA PRO A 255 16.38 3.81 -3.59
C PRO A 255 16.81 2.51 -2.91
N ALA A 256 18.03 2.05 -3.22
CA ALA A 256 18.63 0.91 -2.55
C ALA A 256 18.85 1.23 -1.06
N GLY A 257 18.57 0.27 -0.19
CA GLY A 257 18.71 0.44 1.25
C GLY A 257 17.53 1.14 1.94
N LEU A 258 16.54 1.62 1.17
CA LEU A 258 15.32 2.18 1.71
C LEU A 258 14.31 1.05 1.96
N GLN A 259 13.76 0.97 3.18
CA GLN A 259 12.70 0.02 3.49
C GLN A 259 11.33 0.60 3.16
N PRO A 260 10.51 -0.04 2.30
CA PRO A 260 9.15 0.41 2.04
C PRO A 260 8.27 0.13 3.27
N THR A 261 7.90 1.18 3.99
CA THR A 261 7.15 1.07 5.26
C THR A 261 5.67 1.29 5.09
N ALA A 262 5.25 2.12 4.14
CA ALA A 262 3.83 2.32 3.83
C ALA A 262 3.57 2.08 2.35
N LEU A 263 2.40 1.52 2.07
CA LEU A 263 1.93 1.22 0.72
C LEU A 263 0.46 1.61 0.61
N GLY A 264 0.07 2.33 -0.45
CA GLY A 264 -1.31 2.71 -0.71
C GLY A 264 -1.70 2.44 -2.15
N TRP A 265 -2.83 1.78 -2.37
CA TRP A 265 -3.36 1.53 -3.69
C TRP A 265 -4.33 2.63 -4.13
N VAL A 266 -4.24 3.00 -5.41
CA VAL A 266 -5.13 3.96 -6.07
C VAL A 266 -5.57 3.36 -7.40
N PRO A 267 -6.88 3.28 -7.71
CA PRO A 267 -7.34 2.77 -8.99
C PRO A 267 -6.87 3.63 -10.16
N ALA A 268 -6.70 3.05 -11.33
CA ALA A 268 -6.54 3.82 -12.55
C ALA A 268 -7.77 4.70 -12.78
N ARG A 269 -7.56 5.90 -13.28
CA ARG A 269 -8.66 6.80 -13.61
C ARG A 269 -9.27 6.39 -14.94
N ALA A 270 -10.58 6.08 -14.93
CA ALA A 270 -11.26 5.72 -16.16
C ALA A 270 -11.18 6.88 -17.19
N GLY A 271 -10.68 6.57 -18.37
CA GLY A 271 -10.49 7.56 -19.45
C GLY A 271 -9.14 8.27 -19.47
N ASP A 272 -8.30 8.08 -18.48
CA ASP A 272 -6.91 8.56 -18.44
C ASP A 272 -6.02 7.56 -19.21
N ALA A 273 -5.93 7.76 -20.52
CA ALA A 273 -5.23 6.84 -21.40
C ALA A 273 -3.69 7.01 -21.35
N ASN A 274 -3.23 8.21 -21.05
CA ASN A 274 -1.82 8.56 -20.99
C ASN A 274 -1.24 8.48 -19.56
N ASP A 275 -2.07 8.16 -18.55
CA ASP A 275 -1.69 8.04 -17.12
C ASP A 275 -1.12 9.33 -16.50
N ASP A 276 -1.48 10.50 -17.01
CA ASP A 276 -1.01 11.77 -16.43
C ASP A 276 -1.83 12.22 -15.22
N GLY A 277 -2.96 11.56 -14.98
CA GLY A 277 -3.87 11.82 -13.85
C GLY A 277 -4.97 12.84 -14.18
N CYS A 278 -5.08 13.26 -15.42
CA CYS A 278 -6.18 14.06 -15.94
C CYS A 278 -7.01 13.20 -16.92
N VAL A 279 -8.20 13.62 -17.26
CA VAL A 279 -8.96 13.08 -18.38
C VAL A 279 -9.29 14.26 -19.26
N ASP A 280 -8.58 14.39 -20.37
CA ASP A 280 -8.67 15.53 -21.26
C ASP A 280 -8.46 15.15 -22.74
N ASP A 281 -8.24 16.16 -23.59
CA ASP A 281 -8.06 15.96 -25.03
C ASP A 281 -6.79 15.15 -25.37
N ALA A 282 -5.79 15.11 -24.47
CA ALA A 282 -4.58 14.33 -24.68
C ALA A 282 -4.87 12.82 -24.62
N ASP A 283 -5.77 12.38 -23.73
CA ASP A 283 -6.23 11.00 -23.67
C ASP A 283 -6.98 10.59 -24.94
N LEU A 284 -7.85 11.49 -25.43
CA LEU A 284 -8.56 11.25 -26.68
C LEU A 284 -7.59 11.07 -27.85
N LEU A 285 -6.54 11.90 -27.92
CA LEU A 285 -5.51 11.80 -28.95
C LEU A 285 -4.73 10.49 -28.82
N GLU A 286 -4.36 10.07 -27.62
CA GLU A 286 -3.68 8.79 -27.37
C GLU A 286 -4.51 7.62 -27.92
N VAL A 287 -5.80 7.59 -27.59
CA VAL A 287 -6.73 6.57 -28.10
C VAL A 287 -6.87 6.65 -29.62
N LEU A 288 -7.01 7.84 -30.20
CA LEU A 288 -7.15 8.01 -31.65
C LEU A 288 -5.90 7.57 -32.41
N PHE A 289 -4.71 7.86 -31.89
CA PHE A 289 -3.45 7.42 -32.52
C PHE A 289 -3.29 5.90 -32.42
N ALA A 290 -3.73 5.29 -31.31
CA ALA A 290 -3.72 3.83 -31.15
C ALA A 290 -4.62 3.12 -32.17
N PHE A 291 -5.77 3.70 -32.54
CA PHE A 291 -6.66 3.15 -33.58
C PHE A 291 -6.03 3.12 -34.99
N GLY A 292 -5.08 3.99 -35.28
CA GLY A 292 -4.39 4.04 -36.57
C GLY A 292 -3.19 3.10 -36.71
N SER A 293 -2.71 2.52 -35.63
CA SER A 293 -1.47 1.73 -35.58
C SER A 293 -1.67 0.22 -35.56
N GLY A 294 -2.91 -0.25 -35.58
CA GLY A 294 -3.25 -1.66 -35.33
C GLY A 294 -3.79 -2.41 -36.56
N CYS A 295 -3.01 -2.50 -37.63
CA CYS A 295 -3.27 -3.48 -38.72
C CYS A 295 -1.98 -4.11 -39.19
#